data_20e5ec90ca9740912c29e46a87dc0b30
#
_entry.id   20e5ec90ca9740912c29e46a87dc0b30
#
_cell.length_a   1.000
_cell.length_b   1.000
_cell.length_c   1.000
_cell.angle_alpha   90.00
_cell.angle_beta   90.00
_cell.angle_gamma   90.00
#
_symmetry.space_group_name_H-M   'P 1'
#
loop_
_entity.id
_entity.type
_entity.pdbx_description
1 polymer ?
#
loop_
_entity_poly.entity_id
_entity_poly.type
_entity_poly.pdbx_seq_one_letter_code
_entity_poly.pdbx_strand_id
1 'polypeptide(L)'
;APAATAQPVAAEPVAAVGTVLPAGADAGRSYLDETLFIGDSNTARYLLYADDTGTAFTSLSNNIGVVSMGAGAITTLKCEKFKGSSTMYTVPESVAMLKPKRIIICYGTNNLSGSSTDATRFIATYLQGLQAIRQAWSYCDIIVSAIPPLDKQRENTNLTMTQVDAYNAALVQMCEENGFKFLNSAEVLRDDTTGWAKTDYTLSDGVHLSKKAVEAYFTYVRTHAYQTEDRRPQPLGSIPQPDGVPANLITKDPIAVRGAKVPLEFVAEHGGTLSGTTS
;
A
#
# COMPACT_ATOMS: atom_id res chain seq x y z
N ALA A 1 50.83 -33.52 2.90
CA ALA A 1 49.65 -33.40 3.73
C ALA A 1 48.43 -33.11 2.86
N PRO A 2 47.36 -33.91 2.88
CA PRO A 2 46.16 -33.60 2.08
C PRO A 2 45.37 -32.47 2.72
N ALA A 3 44.90 -31.54 1.91
CA ALA A 3 44.08 -30.42 2.28
C ALA A 3 42.68 -30.92 2.78
N ALA A 4 42.27 -30.47 3.95
CA ALA A 4 40.96 -30.77 4.50
C ALA A 4 39.90 -30.06 3.66
N THR A 5 39.02 -30.81 3.05
CA THR A 5 37.82 -30.32 2.37
C THR A 5 36.84 -29.83 3.44
N ALA A 6 36.57 -28.52 3.48
CA ALA A 6 35.54 -27.96 4.32
C ALA A 6 34.16 -28.48 3.88
N GLN A 7 33.45 -29.15 4.77
CA GLN A 7 32.06 -29.53 4.52
C GLN A 7 31.19 -28.29 4.48
N PRO A 8 30.21 -28.20 3.57
CA PRO A 8 29.24 -27.12 3.58
C PRO A 8 28.42 -27.17 4.89
N VAL A 9 28.45 -26.07 5.64
CA VAL A 9 27.58 -25.87 6.79
C VAL A 9 26.15 -25.83 6.27
N ALA A 10 25.32 -26.77 6.69
CA ALA A 10 23.90 -26.76 6.39
C ALA A 10 23.31 -25.44 6.94
N ALA A 11 22.66 -24.66 6.06
CA ALA A 11 21.94 -23.48 6.49
C ALA A 11 20.85 -23.91 7.48
N GLU A 12 20.83 -23.27 8.67
CA GLU A 12 19.75 -23.49 9.62
C GLU A 12 18.41 -23.15 8.97
N PRO A 13 17.35 -23.94 9.21
CA PRO A 13 16.04 -23.65 8.66
C PRO A 13 15.57 -22.29 9.21
N VAL A 14 15.40 -21.31 8.30
CA VAL A 14 14.79 -20.03 8.65
C VAL A 14 13.39 -20.33 9.18
N ALA A 15 13.13 -19.95 10.44
CA ALA A 15 11.81 -20.13 11.04
C ALA A 15 10.74 -19.52 10.14
N ALA A 16 9.67 -20.28 9.89
CA ALA A 16 8.58 -19.81 9.03
C ALA A 16 8.00 -18.50 9.60
N VAL A 17 8.04 -17.43 8.81
CA VAL A 17 7.46 -16.15 9.20
C VAL A 17 5.94 -16.29 9.32
N GLY A 18 5.37 -15.92 10.48
CA GLY A 18 3.92 -15.92 10.71
C GLY A 18 3.14 -15.03 9.76
N THR A 19 1.83 -14.99 9.91
CA THR A 19 0.93 -14.14 9.09
C THR A 19 1.23 -12.67 9.32
N VAL A 20 1.30 -12.21 10.56
CA VAL A 20 1.70 -10.84 10.91
C VAL A 20 3.22 -10.74 10.83
N LEU A 21 3.70 -9.78 10.06
CA LEU A 21 5.13 -9.59 9.84
C LEU A 21 5.80 -9.06 11.13
N PRO A 22 6.85 -9.74 11.62
CA PRO A 22 7.57 -9.30 12.80
C PRO A 22 8.56 -8.18 12.48
N ALA A 23 8.96 -7.44 13.51
CA ALA A 23 10.07 -6.50 13.41
C ALA A 23 11.38 -7.23 13.10
N GLY A 24 12.21 -6.60 12.28
CA GLY A 24 13.52 -7.10 11.86
C GLY A 24 14.47 -5.97 11.51
N ALA A 25 15.58 -6.32 10.88
CA ALA A 25 16.52 -5.34 10.37
C ALA A 25 15.89 -4.49 9.25
N ASP A 26 16.33 -3.24 9.13
CA ASP A 26 15.90 -2.36 8.04
C ASP A 26 16.35 -2.96 6.69
N ALA A 27 15.40 -3.31 5.85
CA ALA A 27 15.65 -3.90 4.53
C ALA A 27 16.11 -2.88 3.47
N GLY A 28 16.16 -1.61 3.84
CA GLY A 28 16.67 -0.54 3.01
C GLY A 28 15.76 -0.10 1.87
N ARG A 29 16.29 0.79 1.05
CA ARG A 29 15.57 1.41 -0.06
C ARG A 29 15.19 0.40 -1.14
N SER A 30 16.04 -0.56 -1.45
CA SER A 30 15.77 -1.57 -2.47
C SER A 30 14.49 -2.36 -2.20
N TYR A 31 14.16 -2.58 -0.94
CA TYR A 31 12.91 -3.24 -0.57
C TYR A 31 11.67 -2.43 -1.03
N LEU A 32 11.73 -1.10 -0.91
CA LEU A 32 10.66 -0.23 -1.39
C LEU A 32 10.59 -0.21 -2.91
N ASP A 33 11.74 -0.15 -3.59
CA ASP A 33 11.82 -0.10 -5.05
C ASP A 33 11.34 -1.38 -5.73
N GLU A 34 11.46 -2.52 -5.05
CA GLU A 34 10.94 -3.83 -5.48
C GLU A 34 9.47 -4.08 -5.09
N THR A 35 8.84 -3.15 -4.40
CA THR A 35 7.47 -3.26 -3.90
C THR A 35 6.53 -2.38 -4.70
N LEU A 36 5.44 -2.96 -5.20
CA LEU A 36 4.30 -2.22 -5.76
C LEU A 36 3.32 -1.90 -4.64
N PHE A 37 3.08 -0.61 -4.40
CA PHE A 37 2.11 -0.13 -3.43
C PHE A 37 0.75 0.09 -4.12
N ILE A 38 -0.29 -0.54 -3.57
CA ILE A 38 -1.65 -0.49 -4.12
C ILE A 38 -2.60 -0.03 -3.03
N GLY A 39 -3.51 0.86 -3.35
CA GLY A 39 -4.50 1.30 -2.38
C GLY A 39 -5.31 2.52 -2.80
N ASP A 40 -5.83 3.21 -1.81
CA ASP A 40 -6.70 4.36 -1.95
C ASP A 40 -5.93 5.70 -1.99
N SER A 41 -6.60 6.80 -1.61
CA SER A 41 -6.00 8.14 -1.57
C SER A 41 -4.77 8.24 -0.66
N ASN A 42 -4.68 7.48 0.42
CA ASN A 42 -3.46 7.45 1.23
C ASN A 42 -2.28 6.89 0.44
N THR A 43 -2.49 5.84 -0.33
CA THR A 43 -1.46 5.28 -1.21
C THR A 43 -1.09 6.24 -2.33
N ALA A 44 -2.07 6.88 -2.97
CA ALA A 44 -1.82 7.91 -3.99
C ALA A 44 -0.94 9.05 -3.43
N ARG A 45 -1.15 9.44 -2.19
CA ARG A 45 -0.39 10.50 -1.51
C ARG A 45 1.07 10.14 -1.24
N TYR A 46 1.46 8.88 -1.25
CA TYR A 46 2.88 8.52 -1.11
C TYR A 46 3.75 9.13 -2.20
N LEU A 47 3.19 9.41 -3.39
CA LEU A 47 3.86 10.11 -4.47
C LEU A 47 4.28 11.56 -4.13
N LEU A 48 3.62 12.18 -3.14
CA LEU A 48 3.82 13.57 -2.74
C LEU A 48 4.95 13.76 -1.73
N TYR A 49 5.45 12.66 -1.15
CA TYR A 49 6.37 12.70 -0.03
C TYR A 49 7.71 12.04 -0.37
N ALA A 50 8.74 12.58 0.25
CA ALA A 50 10.10 12.10 0.13
C ALA A 50 10.72 11.90 1.51
N ASP A 51 11.75 11.08 1.58
CA ASP A 51 12.58 10.90 2.77
C ASP A 51 13.48 12.12 3.03
N ASP A 52 14.28 12.07 4.09
CA ASP A 52 15.17 13.14 4.48
C ASP A 52 16.28 13.45 3.45
N THR A 53 16.52 12.54 2.51
CA THR A 53 17.47 12.75 1.41
C THR A 53 16.82 13.45 0.20
N GLY A 54 15.51 13.67 0.25
CA GLY A 54 14.73 14.18 -0.87
C GLY A 54 14.32 13.11 -1.89
N THR A 55 14.54 11.83 -1.59
CA THR A 55 14.12 10.72 -2.46
C THR A 55 12.65 10.37 -2.20
N ALA A 56 11.82 10.44 -3.23
CA ALA A 56 10.40 10.11 -3.13
C ALA A 56 10.20 8.67 -2.63
N PHE A 57 9.21 8.45 -1.76
CA PHE A 57 8.92 7.12 -1.22
C PHE A 57 8.46 6.15 -2.29
N THR A 58 7.64 6.62 -3.23
CA THR A 58 7.18 5.84 -4.38
C THR A 58 7.23 6.70 -5.65
N SER A 59 7.15 6.03 -6.79
CA SER A 59 7.00 6.64 -8.10
C SER A 59 5.78 6.05 -8.81
N LEU A 60 5.40 6.58 -9.96
CA LEU A 60 4.32 6.00 -10.77
C LEU A 60 4.58 4.54 -11.13
N SER A 61 5.84 4.12 -11.24
CA SER A 61 6.20 2.75 -11.59
C SER A 61 5.91 1.72 -10.49
N ASN A 62 5.76 2.16 -9.25
CA ASN A 62 5.50 1.28 -8.11
C ASN A 62 4.37 1.77 -7.18
N ASN A 63 3.42 2.53 -7.73
CA ASN A 63 2.28 3.04 -6.98
C ASN A 63 1.00 3.00 -7.84
N ILE A 64 0.02 2.21 -7.42
CA ILE A 64 -1.36 2.23 -7.93
C ILE A 64 -2.26 2.71 -6.80
N GLY A 65 -2.15 3.98 -6.47
CA GLY A 65 -3.03 4.66 -5.51
C GLY A 65 -4.16 5.37 -6.23
N VAL A 66 -5.41 5.07 -5.86
CA VAL A 66 -6.60 5.62 -6.51
C VAL A 66 -7.51 6.27 -5.49
N VAL A 67 -7.72 7.57 -5.65
CA VAL A 67 -8.56 8.37 -4.73
C VAL A 67 -9.98 7.81 -4.66
N SER A 68 -10.49 7.72 -3.43
CA SER A 68 -11.84 7.22 -3.10
C SER A 68 -12.10 5.75 -3.45
N MET A 69 -11.08 4.98 -3.79
CA MET A 69 -11.24 3.57 -4.12
C MET A 69 -11.41 2.70 -2.86
N GLY A 70 -12.39 1.83 -2.88
CA GLY A 70 -12.58 0.79 -1.87
C GLY A 70 -12.19 -0.59 -2.40
N ALA A 71 -12.08 -1.58 -1.49
CA ALA A 71 -11.68 -2.96 -1.82
C ALA A 71 -12.58 -3.62 -2.87
N GLY A 72 -13.88 -3.28 -2.93
CA GLY A 72 -14.83 -3.85 -3.89
C GLY A 72 -14.56 -3.44 -5.35
N ALA A 73 -13.70 -2.44 -5.59
CA ALA A 73 -13.41 -1.96 -6.94
C ALA A 73 -12.14 -2.57 -7.57
N ILE A 74 -11.41 -3.41 -6.84
CA ILE A 74 -10.12 -3.98 -7.28
C ILE A 74 -10.22 -4.66 -8.65
N THR A 75 -11.28 -5.43 -8.89
CA THR A 75 -11.46 -6.21 -10.12
C THR A 75 -12.25 -5.50 -11.21
N THR A 76 -12.87 -4.36 -10.90
CA THR A 76 -13.84 -3.72 -11.80
C THR A 76 -13.44 -2.33 -12.26
N LEU A 77 -12.73 -1.56 -11.40
CA LEU A 77 -12.33 -0.21 -11.76
C LEU A 77 -11.13 -0.23 -12.72
N LYS A 78 -11.32 0.32 -13.90
CA LYS A 78 -10.23 0.59 -14.85
C LYS A 78 -9.52 1.86 -14.41
N CYS A 79 -8.41 1.69 -13.67
CA CYS A 79 -7.75 2.78 -12.95
C CYS A 79 -6.32 3.06 -13.39
N GLU A 80 -5.71 2.18 -14.17
CA GLU A 80 -4.31 2.34 -14.59
C GLU A 80 -4.20 2.45 -16.10
N LYS A 81 -3.28 3.28 -16.56
CA LYS A 81 -2.97 3.51 -17.95
C LYS A 81 -1.46 3.47 -18.16
N PHE A 82 -1.03 2.96 -19.29
CA PHE A 82 0.40 2.90 -19.64
C PHE A 82 0.71 3.77 -20.86
N LYS A 83 1.90 4.37 -20.88
CA LYS A 83 2.38 5.22 -21.96
C LYS A 83 2.28 4.48 -23.31
N GLY A 84 1.75 5.17 -24.30
CA GLY A 84 1.55 4.59 -25.63
C GLY A 84 0.30 3.70 -25.79
N SER A 85 -0.54 3.58 -24.75
CA SER A 85 -1.80 2.86 -24.79
C SER A 85 -2.98 3.78 -24.52
N SER A 86 -4.08 3.58 -25.26
CA SER A 86 -5.37 4.23 -24.96
C SER A 86 -6.22 3.39 -24.00
N THR A 87 -5.82 2.16 -23.70
CA THR A 87 -6.55 1.23 -22.85
C THR A 87 -6.30 1.52 -21.38
N MET A 88 -7.37 1.46 -20.58
CA MET A 88 -7.33 1.49 -19.13
C MET A 88 -7.43 0.06 -18.58
N TYR A 89 -6.73 -0.20 -17.48
CA TYR A 89 -6.60 -1.53 -16.88
C TYR A 89 -7.07 -1.54 -15.43
N THR A 90 -7.58 -2.68 -14.98
CA THR A 90 -7.85 -2.95 -13.56
C THR A 90 -6.56 -3.20 -12.80
N VAL A 91 -6.64 -3.25 -11.45
CA VAL A 91 -5.48 -3.58 -10.61
C VAL A 91 -4.87 -4.94 -10.97
N PRO A 92 -5.62 -6.06 -11.07
CA PRO A 92 -5.03 -7.35 -11.45
C PRO A 92 -4.35 -7.33 -12.82
N GLU A 93 -4.97 -6.72 -13.83
CA GLU A 93 -4.38 -6.57 -15.16
C GLU A 93 -3.06 -5.77 -15.11
N SER A 94 -3.06 -4.67 -14.34
CA SER A 94 -1.88 -3.80 -14.18
C SER A 94 -0.74 -4.50 -13.46
N VAL A 95 -1.04 -5.29 -12.42
CA VAL A 95 -0.05 -6.09 -11.69
C VAL A 95 0.63 -7.08 -12.63
N ALA A 96 -0.14 -7.78 -13.49
CA ALA A 96 0.43 -8.70 -14.47
C ALA A 96 1.37 -8.02 -15.47
N MET A 97 1.10 -6.75 -15.81
CA MET A 97 1.94 -5.95 -16.71
C MET A 97 3.20 -5.39 -16.02
N LEU A 98 3.06 -4.95 -14.76
CA LEU A 98 4.15 -4.36 -13.97
C LEU A 98 5.10 -5.44 -13.38
N LYS A 99 4.65 -6.67 -13.26
CA LYS A 99 5.45 -7.83 -12.82
C LYS A 99 6.22 -7.59 -11.51
N PRO A 100 5.58 -7.10 -10.45
CA PRO A 100 6.29 -6.81 -9.20
C PRO A 100 6.81 -8.08 -8.54
N LYS A 101 7.89 -7.94 -7.74
CA LYS A 101 8.36 -8.99 -6.85
C LYS A 101 7.47 -9.11 -5.61
N ARG A 102 6.92 -7.97 -5.16
CA ARG A 102 6.11 -7.85 -3.95
C ARG A 102 5.03 -6.79 -4.12
N ILE A 103 3.93 -7.02 -3.46
CA ILE A 103 2.83 -6.06 -3.35
C ILE A 103 2.59 -5.77 -1.88
N ILE A 104 2.42 -4.49 -1.54
CA ILE A 104 1.79 -4.05 -0.30
C ILE A 104 0.50 -3.34 -0.68
N ILE A 105 -0.65 -3.88 -0.22
CA ILE A 105 -1.98 -3.41 -0.60
C ILE A 105 -2.75 -2.95 0.63
N CYS A 106 -3.33 -1.74 0.58
CA CYS A 106 -4.06 -1.13 1.67
C CYS A 106 -5.39 -0.53 1.19
N TYR A 107 -6.48 -1.21 1.48
CA TYR A 107 -7.84 -0.72 1.32
C TYR A 107 -8.62 -0.87 2.62
N GLY A 108 -9.66 -0.08 2.78
CA GLY A 108 -10.58 -0.21 3.89
C GLY A 108 -11.14 1.13 4.36
N THR A 109 -10.36 2.21 4.33
CA THR A 109 -10.83 3.53 4.76
C THR A 109 -12.12 3.95 4.03
N ASN A 110 -12.20 3.72 2.72
CA ASN A 110 -13.39 4.02 1.92
C ASN A 110 -14.50 2.94 2.02
N ASN A 111 -14.29 1.91 2.83
CA ASN A 111 -15.30 0.90 3.15
C ASN A 111 -15.94 1.14 4.53
N LEU A 112 -15.42 2.10 5.30
CA LEU A 112 -15.97 2.46 6.62
C LEU A 112 -17.28 3.23 6.45
N SER A 113 -18.29 2.87 7.25
CA SER A 113 -19.62 3.49 7.18
C SER A 113 -20.41 3.29 8.46
N GLY A 114 -19.85 3.62 9.61
CA GLY A 114 -20.48 3.48 10.90
C GLY A 114 -19.68 2.69 11.90
N SER A 115 -20.35 2.03 12.84
CA SER A 115 -19.71 1.31 13.95
C SER A 115 -19.92 -0.20 13.90
N SER A 116 -20.47 -0.73 12.82
CA SER A 116 -20.67 -2.18 12.67
C SER A 116 -19.33 -2.91 12.71
N THR A 117 -19.27 -3.96 13.51
CA THR A 117 -18.12 -4.87 13.59
C THR A 117 -18.22 -6.04 12.61
N ASP A 118 -19.31 -6.13 11.86
CA ASP A 118 -19.47 -7.14 10.81
C ASP A 118 -18.63 -6.79 9.58
N ALA A 119 -17.52 -7.48 9.42
CA ALA A 119 -16.61 -7.33 8.30
C ALA A 119 -16.90 -8.28 7.13
N THR A 120 -17.93 -9.12 7.20
CA THR A 120 -18.15 -10.22 6.25
C THR A 120 -18.13 -9.76 4.79
N ARG A 121 -18.89 -8.71 4.47
CA ARG A 121 -18.94 -8.20 3.09
C ARG A 121 -17.64 -7.56 2.65
N PHE A 122 -17.01 -6.80 3.54
CA PHE A 122 -15.71 -6.16 3.27
C PHE A 122 -14.65 -7.22 2.96
N ILE A 123 -14.53 -8.24 3.81
CA ILE A 123 -13.57 -9.33 3.65
C ILE A 123 -13.84 -10.14 2.38
N ALA A 124 -15.08 -10.49 2.10
CA ALA A 124 -15.43 -11.26 0.90
C ALA A 124 -15.01 -10.53 -0.39
N THR A 125 -15.27 -9.23 -0.48
CA THR A 125 -14.92 -8.43 -1.66
C THR A 125 -13.40 -8.18 -1.75
N TYR A 126 -12.73 -7.98 -0.62
CA TYR A 126 -11.28 -7.80 -0.59
C TYR A 126 -10.56 -9.08 -1.00
N LEU A 127 -10.97 -10.22 -0.43
CA LEU A 127 -10.41 -11.53 -0.76
C LEU A 127 -10.57 -11.84 -2.25
N GLN A 128 -11.73 -11.56 -2.83
CA GLN A 128 -11.95 -11.72 -4.28
C GLN A 128 -10.92 -10.90 -5.08
N GLY A 129 -10.64 -9.66 -4.67
CA GLY A 129 -9.63 -8.82 -5.29
C GLY A 129 -8.21 -9.39 -5.18
N LEU A 130 -7.82 -9.87 -3.99
CA LEU A 130 -6.52 -10.47 -3.76
C LEU A 130 -6.32 -11.77 -4.54
N GLN A 131 -7.36 -12.59 -4.64
CA GLN A 131 -7.34 -13.83 -5.44
C GLN A 131 -7.19 -13.52 -6.93
N ALA A 132 -7.87 -12.49 -7.43
CA ALA A 132 -7.73 -12.05 -8.82
C ALA A 132 -6.31 -11.54 -9.12
N ILE A 133 -5.69 -10.80 -8.21
CA ILE A 133 -4.29 -10.38 -8.32
C ILE A 133 -3.36 -11.59 -8.34
N ARG A 134 -3.53 -12.54 -7.41
CA ARG A 134 -2.73 -13.77 -7.34
C ARG A 134 -2.87 -14.62 -8.62
N GLN A 135 -4.07 -14.68 -9.17
CA GLN A 135 -4.33 -15.39 -10.43
C GLN A 135 -3.66 -14.71 -11.63
N ALA A 136 -3.71 -13.37 -11.68
CA ALA A 136 -3.09 -12.60 -12.76
C ALA A 136 -1.56 -12.63 -12.72
N TRP A 137 -0.96 -12.65 -11.52
CA TRP A 137 0.49 -12.67 -11.31
C TRP A 137 0.86 -13.45 -10.05
N SER A 138 1.10 -14.75 -10.20
CA SER A 138 1.34 -15.67 -9.05
C SER A 138 2.75 -15.64 -8.48
N TYR A 139 3.66 -14.87 -9.08
CA TYR A 139 5.08 -14.84 -8.74
C TYR A 139 5.44 -13.83 -7.66
N CYS A 140 4.52 -12.99 -7.21
CA CYS A 140 4.78 -11.98 -6.20
C CYS A 140 4.28 -12.39 -4.81
N ASP A 141 4.93 -11.83 -3.80
CA ASP A 141 4.41 -11.85 -2.44
C ASP A 141 3.30 -10.80 -2.29
N ILE A 142 2.22 -11.17 -1.63
CA ILE A 142 1.10 -10.25 -1.35
C ILE A 142 1.03 -10.01 0.16
N ILE A 143 1.17 -8.75 0.54
CA ILE A 143 1.12 -8.27 1.90
C ILE A 143 -0.04 -7.28 2.02
N VAL A 144 -0.98 -7.56 2.90
CA VAL A 144 -2.10 -6.68 3.22
C VAL A 144 -1.66 -5.76 4.35
N SER A 145 -1.75 -4.46 4.16
CA SER A 145 -1.45 -3.46 5.19
C SER A 145 -2.70 -3.12 5.99
N ALA A 146 -2.54 -2.89 7.28
CA ALA A 146 -3.63 -2.46 8.16
C ALA A 146 -4.26 -1.15 7.67
N ILE A 147 -5.56 -1.02 7.86
CA ILE A 147 -6.28 0.25 7.71
C ILE A 147 -5.70 1.22 8.72
N PRO A 148 -5.27 2.42 8.30
CA PRO A 148 -4.71 3.41 9.21
C PRO A 148 -5.71 3.85 10.28
N PRO A 149 -5.23 4.23 11.48
CA PRO A 149 -6.10 4.80 12.50
C PRO A 149 -6.63 6.16 12.08
N LEU A 150 -7.83 6.47 12.56
CA LEU A 150 -8.46 7.79 12.42
C LEU A 150 -7.98 8.73 13.54
N ASP A 151 -8.00 10.03 13.29
CA ASP A 151 -7.78 11.04 14.32
C ASP A 151 -8.99 11.16 15.24
N LYS A 152 -8.75 11.54 16.51
CA LYS A 152 -9.79 11.73 17.52
C LYS A 152 -10.88 12.74 17.10
N GLN A 153 -10.57 13.69 16.23
CA GLN A 153 -11.57 14.61 15.69
C GLN A 153 -12.70 13.90 14.92
N ARG A 154 -12.50 12.62 14.55
CA ARG A 154 -13.53 11.77 13.95
C ARG A 154 -14.45 11.09 14.96
N GLU A 155 -14.18 11.25 16.26
CA GLU A 155 -15.09 10.81 17.31
C GLU A 155 -16.48 11.40 17.08
N ASN A 156 -17.52 10.59 17.23
CA ASN A 156 -18.92 10.96 16.96
C ASN A 156 -19.27 11.22 15.48
N THR A 157 -18.45 10.78 14.54
CA THR A 157 -18.82 10.71 13.12
C THR A 157 -19.23 9.28 12.74
N ASN A 158 -19.56 9.07 11.49
CA ASN A 158 -19.80 7.73 10.93
C ASN A 158 -18.52 6.98 10.51
N LEU A 159 -17.34 7.54 10.82
CA LEU A 159 -16.05 6.85 10.70
C LEU A 159 -15.54 6.55 12.10
N THR A 160 -15.47 5.29 12.49
CA THR A 160 -15.18 4.88 13.87
C THR A 160 -13.99 3.96 13.98
N MET A 161 -13.22 4.10 15.05
CA MET A 161 -12.13 3.18 15.37
C MET A 161 -12.64 1.77 15.70
N THR A 162 -13.86 1.64 16.24
CA THR A 162 -14.49 0.34 16.46
C THR A 162 -14.58 -0.47 15.17
N GLN A 163 -14.99 0.16 14.07
CA GLN A 163 -15.04 -0.51 12.77
C GLN A 163 -13.65 -0.75 12.18
N VAL A 164 -12.73 0.21 12.31
CA VAL A 164 -11.32 0.04 11.89
C VAL A 164 -10.70 -1.18 12.58
N ASP A 165 -10.87 -1.30 13.88
CA ASP A 165 -10.29 -2.40 14.66
C ASP A 165 -10.90 -3.75 14.26
N ALA A 166 -12.23 -3.80 14.09
CA ALA A 166 -12.92 -5.01 13.65
C ALA A 166 -12.47 -5.44 12.24
N TYR A 167 -12.33 -4.50 11.33
CA TYR A 167 -11.89 -4.77 9.97
C TYR A 167 -10.42 -5.22 9.93
N ASN A 168 -9.54 -4.60 10.71
CA ASN A 168 -8.15 -5.02 10.81
C ASN A 168 -8.01 -6.43 11.40
N ALA A 169 -8.77 -6.77 12.43
CA ALA A 169 -8.80 -8.12 13.00
C ALA A 169 -9.27 -9.16 11.96
N ALA A 170 -10.32 -8.84 11.20
CA ALA A 170 -10.81 -9.69 10.13
C ALA A 170 -9.82 -9.83 8.96
N LEU A 171 -9.05 -8.78 8.65
CA LEU A 171 -7.97 -8.83 7.65
C LEU A 171 -6.85 -9.78 8.07
N VAL A 172 -6.45 -9.78 9.34
CA VAL A 172 -5.45 -10.74 9.87
C VAL A 172 -5.92 -12.17 9.67
N GLN A 173 -7.16 -12.47 10.07
CA GLN A 173 -7.75 -13.80 9.91
C GLN A 173 -7.82 -14.20 8.43
N MET A 174 -8.30 -13.32 7.55
CA MET A 174 -8.34 -13.57 6.11
C MET A 174 -6.94 -13.87 5.55
N CYS A 175 -5.92 -13.13 5.97
CA CYS A 175 -4.55 -13.36 5.54
C CYS A 175 -4.05 -14.74 5.98
N GLU A 176 -4.31 -15.12 7.24
CA GLU A 176 -3.92 -16.41 7.78
C GLU A 176 -4.58 -17.57 7.03
N GLU A 177 -5.88 -17.50 6.82
CA GLU A 177 -6.66 -18.54 6.12
C GLU A 177 -6.27 -18.71 4.65
N ASN A 178 -5.77 -17.64 4.01
CA ASN A 178 -5.50 -17.63 2.56
C ASN A 178 -4.01 -17.53 2.20
N GLY A 179 -3.11 -17.57 3.18
CA GLY A 179 -1.67 -17.55 2.97
C GLY A 179 -1.13 -16.22 2.45
N PHE A 180 -1.77 -15.11 2.79
CA PHE A 180 -1.23 -13.76 2.62
C PHE A 180 -0.44 -13.35 3.87
N LYS A 181 0.38 -12.31 3.74
CA LYS A 181 1.03 -11.67 4.89
C LYS A 181 0.26 -10.42 5.29
N PHE A 182 0.40 -10.04 6.56
CA PHE A 182 -0.23 -8.84 7.11
C PHE A 182 0.82 -7.91 7.72
N LEU A 183 0.82 -6.66 7.28
CA LEU A 183 1.66 -5.58 7.80
C LEU A 183 0.83 -4.76 8.79
N ASN A 184 1.11 -4.91 10.08
CA ASN A 184 0.38 -4.21 11.15
C ASN A 184 0.84 -2.75 11.31
N SER A 185 0.80 -1.99 10.22
CA SER A 185 1.25 -0.59 10.19
C SER A 185 0.48 0.33 11.14
N ALA A 186 -0.69 -0.09 11.61
CA ALA A 186 -1.44 0.63 12.64
C ALA A 186 -0.62 0.78 13.94
N GLU A 187 0.26 -0.16 14.26
CA GLU A 187 1.13 -0.13 15.45
C GLU A 187 1.99 1.14 15.52
N VAL A 188 2.58 1.57 14.40
CA VAL A 188 3.43 2.77 14.37
C VAL A 188 2.63 4.06 14.25
N LEU A 189 1.41 3.99 13.74
CA LEU A 189 0.55 5.16 13.46
C LEU A 189 -0.39 5.49 14.62
N ARG A 190 -0.68 4.54 15.48
CA ARG A 190 -1.66 4.64 16.57
C ARG A 190 -0.99 5.05 17.88
N ASP A 191 -1.68 5.83 18.68
CA ASP A 191 -1.34 6.10 20.06
C ASP A 191 -1.97 5.02 20.95
N ASP A 192 -1.14 4.28 21.67
CA ASP A 192 -1.56 3.12 22.48
C ASP A 192 -2.45 3.51 23.67
N THR A 193 -2.35 4.76 24.12
CA THR A 193 -3.14 5.25 25.26
C THR A 193 -4.55 5.63 24.83
N THR A 194 -4.66 6.30 23.69
CA THR A 194 -5.94 6.85 23.23
C THR A 194 -6.67 5.95 22.24
N GLY A 195 -5.92 5.09 21.54
CA GLY A 195 -6.44 4.24 20.47
C GLY A 195 -6.69 4.98 19.13
N TRP A 196 -6.47 6.28 19.07
CA TRP A 196 -6.57 7.11 17.88
C TRP A 196 -5.21 7.25 17.18
N ALA A 197 -5.16 7.90 16.03
CA ALA A 197 -3.90 8.28 15.40
C ALA A 197 -3.05 9.13 16.35
N LYS A 198 -1.74 8.97 16.28
CA LYS A 198 -0.78 9.82 17.01
C LYS A 198 -0.98 11.28 16.60
N THR A 199 -0.68 12.18 17.52
CA THR A 199 -0.71 13.63 17.27
C THR A 199 0.14 13.98 16.04
N ASP A 200 -0.39 14.81 15.15
CA ASP A 200 0.23 15.24 13.89
C ASP A 200 0.42 14.12 12.84
N TYR A 201 -0.22 12.97 13.01
CA TYR A 201 -0.13 11.87 12.05
C TYR A 201 -1.23 11.89 10.99
N THR A 202 -2.23 12.75 11.14
CA THR A 202 -3.25 12.98 10.11
C THR A 202 -3.24 14.41 9.61
N LEU A 203 -3.83 14.62 8.45
CA LEU A 203 -4.19 15.95 7.98
C LEU A 203 -5.41 16.47 8.75
N SER A 204 -5.82 17.71 8.43
CA SER A 204 -6.95 18.37 9.07
C SER A 204 -8.30 17.67 8.91
N ASP A 205 -8.39 16.69 8.03
CA ASP A 205 -9.60 15.87 7.86
C ASP A 205 -9.68 14.68 8.84
N GLY A 206 -8.58 14.39 9.52
CA GLY A 206 -8.49 13.28 10.48
C GLY A 206 -8.50 11.88 9.86
N VAL A 207 -8.23 11.76 8.56
CA VAL A 207 -8.25 10.51 7.80
C VAL A 207 -6.96 10.30 7.02
N HIS A 208 -6.54 11.30 6.24
CA HIS A 208 -5.34 11.19 5.42
C HIS A 208 -4.09 11.35 6.26
N LEU A 209 -3.09 10.51 5.97
CA LEU A 209 -1.82 10.52 6.67
C LEU A 209 -1.02 11.79 6.35
N SER A 210 -0.45 12.40 7.38
CA SER A 210 0.51 13.50 7.23
C SER A 210 1.85 13.00 6.69
N LYS A 211 2.73 13.93 6.27
CA LYS A 211 4.12 13.57 5.89
C LYS A 211 4.81 12.78 7.00
N LYS A 212 4.70 13.22 8.25
CA LYS A 212 5.30 12.56 9.43
C LYS A 212 4.81 11.12 9.60
N ALA A 213 3.52 10.88 9.39
CA ALA A 213 2.95 9.53 9.44
C ALA A 213 3.43 8.67 8.26
N VAL A 214 3.53 9.22 7.07
CA VAL A 214 4.06 8.51 5.89
C VAL A 214 5.53 8.13 6.09
N GLU A 215 6.35 8.99 6.66
CA GLU A 215 7.75 8.69 7.02
C GLU A 215 7.81 7.52 8.03
N ALA A 216 6.99 7.56 9.07
CA ALA A 216 6.89 6.46 10.04
C ALA A 216 6.40 5.16 9.39
N TYR A 217 5.40 5.23 8.51
CA TYR A 217 4.89 4.09 7.76
C TYR A 217 5.98 3.43 6.91
N PHE A 218 6.75 4.19 6.13
CA PHE A 218 7.80 3.62 5.27
C PHE A 218 8.98 3.07 6.08
N THR A 219 9.29 3.65 7.23
CA THR A 219 10.24 3.06 8.18
C THR A 219 9.71 1.72 8.69
N TYR A 220 8.44 1.65 9.05
CA TYR A 220 7.79 0.41 9.49
C TYR A 220 7.79 -0.65 8.38
N VAL A 221 7.49 -0.28 7.14
CA VAL A 221 7.56 -1.17 5.97
C VAL A 221 8.95 -1.81 5.83
N ARG A 222 10.02 -1.02 5.97
CA ARG A 222 11.39 -1.53 5.85
C ARG A 222 11.82 -2.40 7.03
N THR A 223 11.35 -2.09 8.24
CA THR A 223 11.70 -2.83 9.46
C THR A 223 10.79 -4.03 9.73
N HIS A 224 9.71 -4.20 8.97
CA HIS A 224 8.82 -5.38 9.00
C HIS A 224 8.77 -6.03 7.62
N ALA A 225 9.93 -6.14 7.00
CA ALA A 225 10.07 -6.62 5.64
C ALA A 225 9.79 -8.13 5.52
N TYR A 226 9.08 -8.52 4.47
CA TYR A 226 8.95 -9.90 4.05
C TYR A 226 9.85 -10.14 2.84
N GLN A 227 10.99 -10.72 3.07
CA GLN A 227 11.98 -10.99 2.03
C GLN A 227 11.97 -12.48 1.68
N THR A 228 11.68 -12.76 0.41
CA THR A 228 11.68 -14.11 -0.15
C THR A 228 12.59 -14.18 -1.37
N GLU A 229 12.85 -15.38 -1.83
CA GLU A 229 13.49 -15.60 -3.12
C GLU A 229 12.66 -14.97 -4.26
N ASP A 230 13.33 -14.39 -5.24
CA ASP A 230 12.66 -13.86 -6.43
C ASP A 230 12.22 -15.02 -7.34
N ARG A 231 10.92 -15.26 -7.36
CA ARG A 231 10.30 -16.35 -8.14
C ARG A 231 9.84 -15.91 -9.52
N ARG A 232 10.05 -14.64 -9.89
CA ARG A 232 9.62 -14.13 -11.19
C ARG A 232 10.40 -14.80 -12.32
N PRO A 233 9.73 -15.16 -13.45
CA PRO A 233 10.41 -15.74 -14.60
C PRO A 233 11.39 -14.72 -15.19
N GLN A 234 12.61 -15.18 -15.48
CA GLN A 234 13.67 -14.34 -16.06
C GLN A 234 14.00 -14.77 -17.49
N PRO A 235 14.25 -13.80 -18.40
CA PRO A 235 14.16 -12.34 -18.19
C PRO A 235 12.71 -11.86 -18.12
N LEU A 236 12.45 -10.79 -17.36
CA LEU A 236 11.10 -10.23 -17.19
C LEU A 236 10.50 -9.68 -18.49
N GLY A 237 11.32 -9.40 -19.49
CA GLY A 237 10.91 -8.69 -20.69
C GLY A 237 10.63 -7.20 -20.41
N SER A 238 9.95 -6.53 -21.33
CA SER A 238 9.60 -5.12 -21.16
C SER A 238 8.52 -4.95 -20.09
N ILE A 239 8.70 -3.95 -19.24
CA ILE A 239 7.71 -3.50 -18.27
C ILE A 239 7.20 -2.15 -18.77
N PRO A 240 5.88 -1.98 -18.98
CA PRO A 240 5.34 -0.72 -19.46
C PRO A 240 5.46 0.37 -18.40
N GLN A 241 5.62 1.61 -18.83
CA GLN A 241 5.62 2.75 -17.94
C GLN A 241 4.19 3.25 -17.72
N PRO A 242 3.77 3.44 -16.46
CA PRO A 242 2.48 4.07 -16.17
C PRO A 242 2.40 5.48 -16.77
N ASP A 243 1.21 5.84 -17.26
CA ASP A 243 0.89 7.15 -17.83
C ASP A 243 0.18 8.06 -16.83
N GLY A 244 0.22 7.68 -15.56
CA GLY A 244 -0.44 8.37 -14.48
C GLY A 244 -1.88 7.91 -14.23
N VAL A 245 -2.53 8.52 -13.25
CA VAL A 245 -3.93 8.25 -12.88
C VAL A 245 -4.85 9.26 -13.59
N PRO A 246 -6.00 8.85 -14.13
CA PRO A 246 -6.93 9.79 -14.75
C PRO A 246 -7.34 10.92 -13.80
N ALA A 247 -7.37 12.15 -14.30
CA ALA A 247 -7.66 13.36 -13.53
C ALA A 247 -8.95 13.26 -12.69
N ASN A 248 -9.99 12.61 -13.23
CA ASN A 248 -11.25 12.41 -12.51
C ASN A 248 -11.15 11.49 -11.28
N LEU A 249 -10.10 10.68 -11.19
CA LEU A 249 -9.85 9.85 -10.01
C LEU A 249 -9.04 10.59 -8.93
N ILE A 250 -8.29 11.62 -9.31
CA ILE A 250 -7.51 12.45 -8.40
C ILE A 250 -8.31 13.63 -7.87
N THR A 251 -9.08 14.28 -8.73
CA THR A 251 -9.82 15.50 -8.39
C THR A 251 -10.99 15.27 -7.43
N LYS A 252 -11.36 14.04 -7.16
CA LYS A 252 -12.41 13.72 -6.17
C LYS A 252 -11.96 13.99 -4.72
N ASP A 253 -10.67 14.09 -4.48
CA ASP A 253 -10.12 14.42 -3.18
C ASP A 253 -9.15 15.60 -3.29
N PRO A 254 -9.64 16.85 -3.17
CA PRO A 254 -8.80 18.04 -3.23
C PRO A 254 -7.76 18.10 -2.10
N ILE A 255 -7.93 17.34 -1.01
CA ILE A 255 -6.98 17.26 0.10
C ILE A 255 -5.74 16.49 -0.32
N ALA A 256 -5.88 15.51 -1.22
CA ALA A 256 -4.75 14.75 -1.74
C ALA A 256 -3.67 15.62 -2.39
N VAL A 257 -4.04 16.80 -2.87
CA VAL A 257 -3.14 17.75 -3.56
C VAL A 257 -2.90 19.06 -2.79
N ARG A 258 -3.68 19.35 -1.73
CA ARG A 258 -3.52 20.57 -0.95
C ARG A 258 -2.27 20.55 -0.07
N GLY A 259 -1.43 21.57 -0.22
CA GLY A 259 -0.28 21.79 0.66
C GLY A 259 0.91 20.87 0.42
N ALA A 260 0.82 19.95 -0.53
CA ALA A 260 1.93 19.14 -0.96
C ALA A 260 2.56 19.75 -2.22
N LYS A 261 3.88 19.76 -2.29
CA LYS A 261 4.56 20.03 -3.57
C LYS A 261 4.33 18.83 -4.47
N VAL A 262 3.31 18.92 -5.31
CA VAL A 262 3.06 17.91 -6.33
C VAL A 262 4.09 18.14 -7.43
N PRO A 263 4.86 17.14 -7.85
CA PRO A 263 5.73 17.28 -9.02
C PRO A 263 4.89 17.76 -10.22
N LEU A 264 5.40 18.72 -10.97
CA LEU A 264 4.70 19.25 -12.17
C LEU A 264 4.35 18.12 -13.15
N GLU A 265 5.22 17.12 -13.26
CA GLU A 265 5.01 15.92 -14.07
C GLU A 265 3.79 15.12 -13.60
N PHE A 266 3.62 14.96 -12.28
CA PHE A 266 2.46 14.28 -11.71
C PHE A 266 1.16 14.99 -12.09
N VAL A 267 1.13 16.32 -12.01
CA VAL A 267 -0.05 17.13 -12.35
C VAL A 267 -0.35 17.10 -13.85
N ALA A 268 0.67 17.22 -14.67
CA ALA A 268 0.51 17.17 -16.13
C ALA A 268 0.04 15.79 -16.61
N GLU A 269 0.58 14.72 -16.05
CA GLU A 269 0.20 13.36 -16.40
C GLU A 269 -1.23 13.00 -15.96
N HIS A 270 -1.72 13.64 -14.91
CA HIS A 270 -3.04 13.36 -14.35
C HIS A 270 -4.11 14.38 -14.79
N GLY A 271 -3.76 15.32 -15.64
CA GLY A 271 -4.69 16.35 -16.18
C GLY A 271 -5.27 17.27 -15.11
N GLY A 272 -4.68 17.29 -13.90
CA GLY A 272 -5.08 18.21 -12.84
C GLY A 272 -4.61 19.62 -13.17
N THR A 273 -5.53 20.59 -13.21
CA THR A 273 -5.16 21.99 -13.19
C THR A 273 -4.74 22.36 -11.78
N LEU A 274 -3.49 22.82 -11.61
CA LEU A 274 -3.07 23.50 -10.38
C LEU A 274 -3.89 24.79 -10.23
N SER A 275 -5.05 24.71 -9.59
CA SER A 275 -5.71 25.91 -9.12
C SER A 275 -5.00 26.39 -7.86
N GLY A 276 -4.11 27.33 -8.00
CA GLY A 276 -3.66 28.20 -6.91
C GLY A 276 -2.61 27.60 -5.97
N THR A 277 -1.41 27.37 -6.45
CA THR A 277 -0.22 27.35 -5.59
C THR A 277 0.94 28.03 -6.27
N THR A 278 0.85 29.32 -6.35
CA THR A 278 2.04 30.18 -6.32
C THR A 278 2.01 30.88 -4.98
N SER A 279 2.74 30.40 -4.04
CA SER A 279 3.39 31.14 -2.94
C SER A 279 4.13 30.16 -2.06
#